data_92ba6e051eec17df4acf08cdcfce3bf9
#
_entry.id   92ba6e051eec17df4acf08cdcfce3bf9
#
_cell.length_a   1.000
_cell.length_b   1.000
_cell.length_c   1.000
_cell.angle_alpha   90.00
_cell.angle_beta   90.00
_cell.angle_gamma   90.00
#
_symmetry.space_group_name_H-M   'P 1'
#
loop_
_entity.id
_entity.type
_entity.pdbx_description
1 polymer ?
#
loop_
_entity_poly.entity_id
_entity_poly.type
_entity_poly.pdbx_seq_one_letter_code
_entity_poly.pdbx_strand_id
1 'polypeptide(L)'
;MTRIAVYPGSFDPITRGHEDLIRRGLDIADRVVVAVATQSSKQPLFTLPERVRLVKAVLGRNKRLEVRTFHGLLMDFARSIGAQMVVRGLRYVSDFEYEYQMALMNRKLAPEIETLFLVPAFDFTYLSSSLVREVARFDGDVSGLVHPAVAKALAAKLRRR
;
A
#
# COMPACT_ATOMS: atom_id res chain seq x y z
N MET A 1 -6.64 22.27 11.61
CA MET A 1 -7.26 20.93 11.50
C MET A 1 -6.23 19.99 10.87
N THR A 2 -5.94 18.84 11.50
CA THR A 2 -4.93 17.89 10.99
C THR A 2 -5.48 17.14 9.79
N ARG A 3 -4.82 17.22 8.65
CA ARG A 3 -5.19 16.49 7.44
C ARG A 3 -4.65 15.05 7.51
N ILE A 4 -5.54 14.07 7.48
CA ILE A 4 -5.21 12.65 7.54
C ILE A 4 -5.52 12.01 6.19
N ALA A 5 -4.51 11.37 5.59
CA ALA A 5 -4.66 10.56 4.40
C ALA A 5 -4.58 9.07 4.75
N VAL A 6 -5.41 8.27 4.11
CA VAL A 6 -5.32 6.80 4.14
C VAL A 6 -4.63 6.32 2.87
N TYR A 7 -3.64 5.48 3.00
CA TYR A 7 -3.04 4.75 1.89
C TYR A 7 -3.31 3.25 2.06
N PRO A 8 -4.34 2.72 1.38
CA PRO A 8 -4.75 1.33 1.54
C PRO A 8 -3.99 0.41 0.60
N GLY A 9 -3.80 -0.84 1.02
CA GLY A 9 -3.22 -1.88 0.19
C GLY A 9 -3.17 -3.23 0.87
N SER A 10 -2.85 -4.27 0.10
CA SER A 10 -2.58 -5.60 0.62
C SER A 10 -1.17 -5.71 1.18
N PHE A 11 -0.20 -5.02 0.56
CA PHE A 11 1.23 -5.03 0.93
C PHE A 11 1.79 -6.44 1.08
N ASP A 12 1.68 -7.23 0.03
CA ASP A 12 2.08 -8.63 0.00
C ASP A 12 3.17 -8.95 -1.05
N PRO A 13 4.39 -8.42 -0.83
CA PRO A 13 4.86 -7.50 0.21
C PRO A 13 4.76 -6.02 -0.17
N ILE A 14 5.12 -5.13 0.76
CA ILE A 14 5.40 -3.73 0.47
C ILE A 14 6.61 -3.62 -0.48
N THR A 15 6.54 -2.68 -1.44
CA THR A 15 7.56 -2.46 -2.48
C THR A 15 8.10 -1.04 -2.43
N ARG A 16 9.18 -0.75 -3.17
CA ARG A 16 9.71 0.62 -3.33
C ARG A 16 8.68 1.59 -3.92
N GLY A 17 7.79 1.09 -4.80
CA GLY A 17 6.67 1.90 -5.31
C GLY A 17 5.69 2.33 -4.22
N HIS A 18 5.38 1.45 -3.28
CA HIS A 18 4.56 1.79 -2.11
C HIS A 18 5.26 2.81 -1.21
N GLU A 19 6.56 2.63 -0.94
CA GLU A 19 7.35 3.57 -0.14
C GLU A 19 7.34 4.98 -0.76
N ASP A 20 7.51 5.08 -2.07
CA ASP A 20 7.46 6.35 -2.81
C ASP A 20 6.12 7.07 -2.61
N LEU A 21 5.02 6.37 -2.81
CA LEU A 21 3.68 6.94 -2.68
C LEU A 21 3.34 7.32 -1.23
N ILE A 22 3.78 6.52 -0.25
CA ILE A 22 3.59 6.84 1.18
C ILE A 22 4.35 8.12 1.54
N ARG A 23 5.61 8.23 1.10
CA ARG A 23 6.43 9.44 1.34
C ARG A 23 5.77 10.67 0.73
N ARG A 24 5.32 10.59 -0.52
CA ARG A 24 4.65 11.69 -1.21
C ARG A 24 3.27 11.99 -0.61
N GLY A 25 2.61 11.00 -0.03
CA GLY A 25 1.41 11.22 0.79
C GLY A 25 1.67 12.16 1.98
N LEU A 26 2.86 12.11 2.58
CA LEU A 26 3.27 13.02 3.65
C LEU A 26 3.54 14.47 3.19
N ASP A 27 3.72 14.70 1.90
CA ASP A 27 3.87 16.04 1.35
C ASP A 27 2.51 16.76 1.23
N ILE A 28 1.42 16.00 1.15
CA ILE A 28 0.06 16.54 0.97
C ILE A 28 -0.82 16.42 2.21
N ALA A 29 -0.46 15.59 3.17
CA ALA A 29 -1.19 15.37 4.42
C ALA A 29 -0.27 15.50 5.65
N ASP A 30 -0.84 15.93 6.79
CA ASP A 30 -0.10 16.04 8.03
C ASP A 30 0.20 14.66 8.64
N ARG A 31 -0.68 13.68 8.38
CA ARG A 31 -0.51 12.28 8.78
C ARG A 31 -0.95 11.34 7.66
N VAL A 32 -0.24 10.23 7.51
CA VAL A 32 -0.61 9.13 6.60
C VAL A 32 -0.84 7.86 7.41
N VAL A 33 -2.02 7.28 7.27
CA VAL A 33 -2.36 5.97 7.81
C VAL A 33 -2.21 4.94 6.69
N VAL A 34 -1.21 4.09 6.80
CA VAL A 34 -1.01 2.95 5.90
C VAL A 34 -1.94 1.84 6.35
N ALA A 35 -2.99 1.62 5.58
CA ALA A 35 -4.07 0.71 5.91
C ALA A 35 -3.87 -0.65 5.23
N VAL A 36 -3.46 -1.66 6.00
CA VAL A 36 -3.25 -3.02 5.50
C VAL A 36 -4.58 -3.77 5.49
N ALA A 37 -5.05 -4.15 4.31
CA ALA A 37 -6.30 -4.89 4.16
C ALA A 37 -6.20 -6.29 4.79
N THR A 38 -7.16 -6.65 5.64
CA THR A 38 -7.25 -8.00 6.22
C THR A 38 -7.60 -9.02 5.14
N GLN A 39 -8.55 -8.66 4.26
CA GLN A 39 -8.87 -9.42 3.06
C GLN A 39 -7.86 -9.03 1.97
N SER A 40 -7.06 -9.98 1.54
CA SER A 40 -6.17 -9.87 0.39
C SER A 40 -6.55 -10.93 -0.64
N SER A 41 -5.79 -11.04 -1.74
CA SER A 41 -5.98 -12.10 -2.73
C SER A 41 -6.19 -13.47 -2.07
N LYS A 42 -6.83 -14.40 -2.78
CA LYS A 42 -7.24 -15.73 -2.26
C LYS A 42 -6.09 -16.53 -1.60
N GLN A 43 -4.83 -16.23 -1.94
CA GLN A 43 -3.65 -16.90 -1.36
C GLN A 43 -2.49 -15.90 -1.20
N PRO A 44 -2.46 -15.09 -0.14
CA PRO A 44 -1.34 -14.19 0.11
C PRO A 44 -0.08 -14.99 0.43
N LEU A 45 1.08 -14.47 0.01
CA LEU A 45 2.37 -15.07 0.37
C LEU A 45 2.68 -14.88 1.85
N PHE A 46 2.43 -13.68 2.36
CA PHE A 46 2.62 -13.31 3.76
C PHE A 46 1.28 -13.24 4.51
N THR A 47 1.25 -13.78 5.72
CA THR A 47 0.11 -13.62 6.62
C THR A 47 -0.10 -12.15 6.98
N LEU A 48 -1.28 -11.78 7.46
CA LEU A 48 -1.56 -10.40 7.88
C LEU A 48 -0.55 -9.86 8.91
N PRO A 49 -0.19 -10.60 9.99
CA PRO A 49 0.83 -10.13 10.93
C PRO A 49 2.21 -9.94 10.27
N GLU A 50 2.59 -10.81 9.33
CA GLU A 50 3.85 -10.67 8.60
C GLU A 50 3.85 -9.41 7.72
N ARG A 51 2.75 -9.16 7.00
CA ARG A 51 2.61 -7.95 6.17
C ARG A 51 2.69 -6.67 6.99
N VAL A 52 1.97 -6.61 8.11
CA VAL A 52 2.02 -5.46 9.03
C VAL A 52 3.43 -5.26 9.59
N ARG A 53 4.11 -6.33 10.00
CA ARG A 53 5.48 -6.27 10.51
C ARG A 53 6.45 -5.74 9.45
N LEU A 54 6.33 -6.21 8.21
CA LEU A 54 7.17 -5.74 7.10
C LEU A 54 6.94 -4.27 6.78
N VAL A 55 5.68 -3.83 6.71
CA VAL A 55 5.35 -2.41 6.50
C VAL A 55 5.96 -1.55 7.61
N LYS A 56 5.81 -1.93 8.88
CA LYS A 56 6.41 -1.21 10.00
C LYS A 56 7.94 -1.19 9.95
N ALA A 57 8.58 -2.30 9.57
CA ALA A 57 10.03 -2.38 9.44
C ALA A 57 10.57 -1.47 8.33
N VAL A 58 9.86 -1.38 7.22
CA VAL A 58 10.21 -0.55 6.06
C VAL A 58 10.03 0.94 6.37
N LEU A 59 8.92 1.32 6.99
CA LEU A 59 8.60 2.72 7.26
C LEU A 59 9.35 3.31 8.47
N GLY A 60 9.88 2.44 9.33
CA GLY A 60 10.60 2.87 10.54
C GLY A 60 9.73 3.68 11.50
N ARG A 61 10.40 4.50 12.33
CA ARG A 61 9.73 5.38 13.29
C ARG A 61 9.52 6.77 12.70
N ASN A 62 8.28 7.08 12.35
CA ASN A 62 7.88 8.41 11.93
C ASN A 62 6.55 8.77 12.61
N LYS A 63 6.53 9.86 13.38
CA LYS A 63 5.34 10.31 14.12
C LYS A 63 4.15 10.66 13.22
N ARG A 64 4.41 10.94 11.94
CA ARG A 64 3.40 11.26 10.93
C ARG A 64 2.87 10.04 10.18
N LEU A 65 3.48 8.85 10.41
CA LEU A 65 3.08 7.57 9.82
C LEU A 65 2.48 6.64 10.87
N GLU A 66 1.35 6.07 10.53
CA GLU A 66 0.69 5.05 11.33
C GLU A 66 0.36 3.84 10.46
N VAL A 67 0.56 2.63 10.98
CA VAL A 67 0.19 1.38 10.28
C VAL A 67 -0.97 0.74 11.02
N ARG A 68 -2.10 0.61 10.33
CA ARG A 68 -3.30 -0.05 10.85
C ARG A 68 -3.77 -1.14 9.91
N THR A 69 -4.48 -2.09 10.44
CA THR A 69 -5.26 -3.06 9.65
C THR A 69 -6.69 -2.57 9.51
N PHE A 70 -7.36 -2.93 8.42
CA PHE A 70 -8.78 -2.68 8.27
C PHE A 70 -9.50 -3.87 7.64
N HIS A 71 -10.76 -4.00 7.98
CA HIS A 71 -11.68 -5.00 7.45
C HIS A 71 -12.94 -4.29 6.92
N GLY A 72 -13.53 -4.86 5.86
CA GLY A 72 -14.75 -4.30 5.26
C GLY A 72 -14.47 -3.11 4.35
N LEU A 73 -15.39 -2.16 4.33
CA LEU A 73 -15.31 -1.02 3.42
C LEU A 73 -14.23 -0.02 3.82
N LEU A 74 -13.42 0.37 2.87
CA LEU A 74 -12.36 1.36 3.06
C LEU A 74 -12.93 2.70 3.57
N MET A 75 -14.10 3.11 3.07
CA MET A 75 -14.71 4.37 3.46
C MET A 75 -15.18 4.39 4.92
N ASP A 76 -15.68 3.27 5.43
CA ASP A 76 -16.05 3.15 6.85
C ASP A 76 -14.81 3.24 7.75
N PHE A 77 -13.73 2.58 7.34
CA PHE A 77 -12.45 2.69 8.03
C PHE A 77 -11.92 4.12 8.01
N ALA A 78 -11.93 4.78 6.84
CA ALA A 78 -11.44 6.14 6.70
C ALA A 78 -12.23 7.13 7.58
N ARG A 79 -13.56 7.00 7.65
CA ARG A 79 -14.42 7.76 8.57
C ARG A 79 -14.06 7.52 10.03
N SER A 80 -13.86 6.27 10.40
CA SER A 80 -13.59 5.89 11.79
C SER A 80 -12.33 6.53 12.37
N ILE A 81 -11.40 6.91 11.50
CA ILE A 81 -10.15 7.56 11.89
C ILE A 81 -10.10 9.05 11.56
N GLY A 82 -11.21 9.60 11.08
CA GLY A 82 -11.33 11.03 10.72
C GLY A 82 -10.47 11.42 9.52
N ALA A 83 -10.26 10.53 8.54
CA ALA A 83 -9.51 10.84 7.34
C ALA A 83 -10.34 11.71 6.38
N GLN A 84 -9.69 12.66 5.70
CA GLN A 84 -10.27 13.52 4.68
C GLN A 84 -9.96 13.06 3.27
N MET A 85 -8.96 12.19 3.11
CA MET A 85 -8.53 11.75 1.80
C MET A 85 -8.01 10.30 1.80
N VAL A 86 -8.19 9.64 0.66
CA VAL A 86 -7.59 8.35 0.33
C VAL A 86 -6.61 8.56 -0.82
N VAL A 87 -5.39 8.07 -0.65
CA VAL A 87 -4.34 8.11 -1.68
C VAL A 87 -4.31 6.78 -2.41
N ARG A 88 -4.31 6.82 -3.74
CA ARG A 88 -4.19 5.67 -4.63
C ARG A 88 -3.05 5.90 -5.62
N GLY A 89 -2.32 4.85 -5.95
CA GLY A 89 -1.31 4.89 -7.01
C GLY A 89 -1.91 4.59 -8.38
N LEU A 90 -1.54 5.38 -9.39
CA LEU A 90 -1.84 5.10 -10.80
C LEU A 90 -0.53 4.85 -11.55
N ARG A 91 -0.36 3.67 -12.11
CA ARG A 91 0.84 3.26 -12.85
C ARG A 91 0.63 3.25 -14.35
N TYR A 92 -0.51 2.70 -14.79
CA TYR A 92 -0.85 2.48 -16.19
C TYR A 92 -2.27 2.96 -16.51
N VAL A 93 -2.54 3.18 -17.77
CA VAL A 93 -3.90 3.49 -18.26
C VAL A 93 -4.88 2.37 -17.90
N SER A 94 -4.43 1.12 -17.91
CA SER A 94 -5.25 -0.04 -17.53
C SER A 94 -5.66 -0.04 -16.04
N ASP A 95 -4.89 0.61 -15.16
CA ASP A 95 -5.29 0.77 -13.76
C ASP A 95 -6.41 1.82 -13.62
N PHE A 96 -6.45 2.79 -14.54
CA PHE A 96 -7.30 3.98 -14.42
C PHE A 96 -8.79 3.65 -14.38
N GLU A 97 -9.27 2.78 -15.25
CA GLU A 97 -10.71 2.45 -15.30
C GLU A 97 -11.21 1.89 -13.97
N TYR A 98 -10.50 0.91 -13.43
CA TYR A 98 -10.86 0.33 -12.15
C TYR A 98 -10.75 1.34 -10.99
N GLU A 99 -9.65 2.06 -10.91
CA GLU A 99 -9.42 3.06 -9.87
C GLU A 99 -10.44 4.22 -9.95
N TYR A 100 -10.81 4.62 -11.16
CA TYR A 100 -11.85 5.63 -11.38
C TYR A 100 -13.23 5.16 -10.91
N GLN A 101 -13.62 3.93 -11.26
CA GLN A 101 -14.87 3.34 -10.78
C GLN A 101 -14.90 3.27 -9.26
N MET A 102 -13.80 2.87 -8.63
CA MET A 102 -13.68 2.81 -7.17
C MET A 102 -13.77 4.21 -6.56
N ALA A 103 -13.15 5.22 -7.16
CA ALA A 103 -13.25 6.61 -6.68
C ALA A 103 -14.68 7.14 -6.75
N LEU A 104 -15.42 6.85 -7.82
CA LEU A 104 -16.84 7.21 -7.93
C LEU A 104 -17.68 6.53 -6.85
N MET A 105 -17.44 5.24 -6.59
CA MET A 105 -18.14 4.52 -5.55
C MET A 105 -17.80 5.07 -4.16
N ASN A 106 -16.51 5.34 -3.91
CA ASN A 106 -16.05 5.96 -2.66
C ASN A 106 -16.74 7.31 -2.43
N ARG A 107 -16.83 8.16 -3.46
CA ARG A 107 -17.53 9.46 -3.38
C ARG A 107 -19.02 9.29 -3.07
N LYS A 108 -19.67 8.27 -3.62
CA LYS A 108 -21.06 7.95 -3.32
C LYS A 108 -21.27 7.52 -1.86
N LEU A 109 -20.33 6.70 -1.35
CA LEU A 109 -20.40 6.16 0.03
C LEU A 109 -19.97 7.18 1.08
N ALA A 110 -18.99 8.03 0.75
CA ALA A 110 -18.38 9.00 1.67
C ALA A 110 -18.03 10.29 0.90
N PRO A 111 -19.01 11.14 0.59
CA PRO A 111 -18.79 12.36 -0.21
C PRO A 111 -17.83 13.36 0.46
N GLU A 112 -17.63 13.25 1.76
CA GLU A 112 -16.71 14.06 2.55
C GLU A 112 -15.23 13.62 2.45
N ILE A 113 -14.94 12.43 1.86
CA ILE A 113 -13.60 11.89 1.73
C ILE A 113 -13.18 11.92 0.26
N GLU A 114 -12.11 12.65 -0.05
CA GLU A 114 -11.63 12.78 -1.43
C GLU A 114 -10.66 11.62 -1.79
N THR A 115 -10.71 11.16 -3.04
CA THR A 115 -9.75 10.19 -3.57
C THR A 115 -8.70 10.92 -4.41
N LEU A 116 -7.44 10.79 -4.04
CA LEU A 116 -6.30 11.39 -4.73
C LEU A 116 -5.49 10.31 -5.44
N PHE A 117 -5.21 10.54 -6.71
CA PHE A 117 -4.35 9.68 -7.51
C PHE A 117 -2.95 10.26 -7.58
N LEU A 118 -1.96 9.45 -7.22
CA LEU A 118 -0.55 9.79 -7.37
C LEU A 118 0.10 8.87 -8.40
N VAL A 119 0.87 9.45 -9.29
CA VAL A 119 1.71 8.71 -10.22
C VAL A 119 3.03 8.40 -9.52
N PRO A 120 3.44 7.14 -9.38
CA PRO A 120 4.72 6.80 -8.75
C PRO A 120 5.90 7.34 -9.57
N ALA A 121 7.07 7.41 -8.94
CA ALA A 121 8.30 7.75 -9.63
C ALA A 121 8.53 6.79 -10.81
N PHE A 122 9.16 7.30 -11.88
CA PHE A 122 9.35 6.57 -13.13
C PHE A 122 9.96 5.17 -12.92
N ASP A 123 10.98 5.07 -12.08
CA ASP A 123 11.68 3.82 -11.77
C ASP A 123 10.79 2.76 -11.10
N PHE A 124 9.64 3.14 -10.56
CA PHE A 124 8.71 2.27 -9.84
C PHE A 124 7.38 2.05 -10.56
N THR A 125 7.21 2.62 -11.75
CA THR A 125 5.94 2.57 -12.49
C THR A 125 5.54 1.13 -12.83
N TYR A 126 6.51 0.28 -13.23
CA TYR A 126 6.26 -1.12 -13.58
C TYR A 126 6.13 -2.05 -12.35
N LEU A 127 6.42 -1.54 -11.15
CA LEU A 127 6.58 -2.37 -9.96
C LEU A 127 5.22 -2.73 -9.34
N SER A 128 5.06 -4.03 -9.05
CA SER A 128 3.91 -4.55 -8.30
C SER A 128 4.37 -5.63 -7.33
N SER A 129 3.58 -5.86 -6.27
CA SER A 129 3.85 -6.97 -5.34
C SER A 129 3.80 -8.33 -6.05
N SER A 130 2.93 -8.50 -7.04
CA SER A 130 2.84 -9.74 -7.82
C SER A 130 4.12 -10.00 -8.61
N LEU A 131 4.65 -8.99 -9.29
CA LEU A 131 5.92 -9.08 -10.02
C LEU A 131 7.08 -9.42 -9.08
N VAL A 132 7.15 -8.76 -7.92
CA VAL A 132 8.18 -9.04 -6.91
C VAL A 132 8.12 -10.50 -6.44
N ARG A 133 6.91 -11.00 -6.15
CA ARG A 133 6.75 -12.41 -5.75
C ARG A 133 7.15 -13.38 -6.85
N GLU A 134 6.84 -13.06 -8.10
CA GLU A 134 7.21 -13.88 -9.24
C GLU A 134 8.73 -13.94 -9.42
N VAL A 135 9.39 -12.78 -9.46
CA VAL A 135 10.86 -12.69 -9.56
C VAL A 135 11.53 -13.46 -8.41
N ALA A 136 11.05 -13.28 -7.18
CA ALA A 136 11.62 -13.97 -6.02
C ALA A 136 11.39 -15.48 -6.04
N ARG A 137 10.30 -15.98 -6.64
CA ARG A 137 10.06 -17.43 -6.79
C ARG A 137 11.06 -18.14 -7.72
N PHE A 138 11.60 -17.39 -8.66
CA PHE A 138 12.61 -17.88 -9.60
C PHE A 138 14.04 -17.45 -9.21
N ASP A 139 14.26 -17.17 -7.93
CA ASP A 139 15.54 -16.75 -7.37
C ASP A 139 16.16 -15.51 -8.05
N GLY A 140 15.30 -14.68 -8.66
CA GLY A 140 15.71 -13.42 -9.27
C GLY A 140 16.06 -12.36 -8.22
N ASP A 141 16.90 -11.39 -8.59
CA ASP A 141 17.30 -10.29 -7.73
C ASP A 141 16.15 -9.30 -7.52
N VAL A 142 15.74 -9.12 -6.28
CA VAL A 142 14.70 -8.16 -5.85
C VAL A 142 15.26 -6.97 -5.08
N SER A 143 16.58 -6.82 -4.99
CA SER A 143 17.24 -5.81 -4.13
C SER A 143 16.87 -4.36 -4.49
N GLY A 144 16.67 -4.06 -5.78
CA GLY A 144 16.20 -2.75 -6.24
C GLY A 144 14.68 -2.53 -6.17
N LEU A 145 13.92 -3.59 -5.91
CA LEU A 145 12.45 -3.59 -5.97
C LEU A 145 11.80 -3.41 -4.60
N VAL A 146 12.49 -3.85 -3.55
CA VAL A 146 12.00 -3.86 -2.18
C VAL A 146 13.07 -3.45 -1.18
N HIS A 147 12.64 -3.09 0.03
CA HIS A 147 13.56 -2.84 1.13
C HIS A 147 14.32 -4.11 1.54
N PRO A 148 15.58 -4.04 2.01
CA PRO A 148 16.38 -5.22 2.41
C PRO A 148 15.67 -6.16 3.39
N ALA A 149 14.91 -5.62 4.34
CA ALA A 149 14.11 -6.44 5.28
C ALA A 149 13.06 -7.30 4.56
N VAL A 150 12.46 -6.78 3.49
CA VAL A 150 11.48 -7.49 2.66
C VAL A 150 12.18 -8.54 1.79
N ALA A 151 13.32 -8.22 1.18
CA ALA A 151 14.11 -9.17 0.40
C ALA A 151 14.52 -10.39 1.25
N LYS A 152 14.98 -10.15 2.48
CA LYS A 152 15.30 -11.21 3.46
C LYS A 152 14.08 -12.07 3.79
N ALA A 153 12.92 -11.44 4.01
CA ALA A 153 11.68 -12.15 4.33
C ALA A 153 11.19 -13.01 3.16
N LEU A 154 11.28 -12.50 1.91
CA LEU A 154 10.95 -13.25 0.68
C LEU A 154 11.83 -14.49 0.55
N ALA A 155 13.15 -14.35 0.69
CA ALA A 155 14.09 -15.47 0.61
C ALA A 155 13.77 -16.52 1.68
N ALA A 156 13.51 -16.12 2.92
CA ALA A 156 13.17 -17.05 4.00
C ALA A 156 11.82 -17.75 3.78
N LYS A 157 10.82 -17.04 3.22
CA LYS A 157 9.49 -17.58 2.98
C LYS A 157 9.45 -18.58 1.83
N LEU A 158 10.23 -18.33 0.77
CA LEU A 158 10.25 -19.16 -0.44
C LEU A 158 11.15 -20.39 -0.33
N ARG A 159 12.25 -20.32 0.45
CA ARG A 159 13.11 -21.50 0.73
C ARG A 159 12.41 -22.58 1.56
N ARG A 160 11.32 -22.25 2.24
CA ARG A 160 10.54 -23.19 3.07
C ARG A 160 9.42 -23.90 2.32
N ARG A 161 9.30 -23.67 1.01
CA ARG A 161 8.36 -24.35 0.13
C ARG A 161 9.11 -25.29 -0.82
#